data_94f72d79c223943fee36dc415b2cf876
#
_entry.id   94f72d79c223943fee36dc415b2cf876
#
_cell.length_a   1.000
_cell.length_b   1.000
_cell.length_c   1.000
_cell.angle_alpha   90.00
_cell.angle_beta   90.00
_cell.angle_gamma   90.00
#
_symmetry.space_group_name_H-M   'P 1'
#
loop_
_entity.id
_entity.type
_entity.pdbx_description
1 polymer ?
#
loop_
_entity_poly.entity_id
_entity_poly.type
_entity_poly.pdbx_seq_one_letter_code
_entity_poly.pdbx_strand_id
1 'polypeptide(L)'
;MRRLLPLLLAALAQGASANPPSVTLHTEFTGRNNCLDIVNADNRDQLHMARCGRYTGQMWEIAPDAENSFVRLRTRFTGADMCLDVLNDGNNDQVHMAPCANVTGQLWHMDQTGPGPGLRLWNQFTGPGKCLDIVNDGSGRVRLASCGHYSGQYWSKRGG
;
A
#
# COMPACT_ATOMS: atom_id res chain seq x y z
N MET A 1 -18.53 -64.44 -11.45
CA MET A 1 -18.22 -63.66 -10.25
C MET A 1 -17.56 -62.36 -10.69
N ARG A 2 -18.33 -61.26 -10.72
CA ARG A 2 -17.83 -59.90 -11.09
C ARG A 2 -17.45 -59.18 -9.81
N ARG A 3 -16.16 -58.87 -9.63
CA ARG A 3 -15.68 -58.07 -8.50
C ARG A 3 -15.88 -56.59 -8.85
N LEU A 4 -16.74 -55.91 -8.08
CA LEU A 4 -16.88 -54.44 -8.09
C LEU A 4 -15.72 -53.82 -7.30
N LEU A 5 -14.89 -53.00 -7.97
CA LEU A 5 -13.92 -52.13 -7.31
C LEU A 5 -14.66 -50.90 -6.77
N PRO A 6 -14.41 -50.47 -5.52
CA PRO A 6 -14.93 -49.23 -5.04
C PRO A 6 -14.13 -48.04 -5.62
N LEU A 7 -14.84 -47.08 -6.24
CA LEU A 7 -14.27 -45.76 -6.59
C LEU A 7 -13.99 -45.02 -5.29
N LEU A 8 -12.71 -44.77 -4.98
CA LEU A 8 -12.34 -43.76 -3.97
C LEU A 8 -12.53 -42.38 -4.58
N LEU A 9 -13.54 -41.65 -4.11
CA LEU A 9 -13.64 -40.21 -4.33
C LEU A 9 -12.60 -39.54 -3.43
N ALA A 10 -11.51 -39.03 -4.03
CA ALA A 10 -10.60 -38.13 -3.36
C ALA A 10 -11.28 -36.75 -3.24
N ALA A 11 -11.70 -36.36 -2.05
CA ALA A 11 -12.15 -35.02 -1.74
C ALA A 11 -10.94 -34.09 -1.81
N LEU A 12 -10.89 -33.25 -2.85
CA LEU A 12 -9.94 -32.12 -2.93
C LEU A 12 -10.32 -31.12 -1.81
N ALA A 13 -9.55 -31.11 -0.73
CA ALA A 13 -9.63 -30.05 0.28
C ALA A 13 -9.22 -28.75 -0.41
N GLN A 14 -10.19 -27.90 -0.72
CA GLN A 14 -9.94 -26.51 -1.11
C GLN A 14 -9.34 -25.81 0.12
N GLY A 15 -8.03 -25.64 0.12
CA GLY A 15 -7.34 -24.85 1.12
C GLY A 15 -7.93 -23.44 1.12
N ALA A 16 -8.48 -23.01 2.25
CA ALA A 16 -8.88 -21.64 2.44
C ALA A 16 -7.66 -20.75 2.16
N SER A 17 -7.75 -19.91 1.14
CA SER A 17 -6.69 -18.96 0.81
C SER A 17 -6.55 -18.02 2.00
N ALA A 18 -5.47 -18.15 2.76
CA ALA A 18 -5.18 -17.23 3.85
C ALA A 18 -5.02 -15.83 3.25
N ASN A 19 -5.66 -14.83 3.85
CA ASN A 19 -5.45 -13.45 3.44
C ASN A 19 -3.94 -13.14 3.47
N PRO A 20 -3.40 -12.43 2.46
CA PRO A 20 -2.00 -12.06 2.46
C PRO A 20 -1.65 -11.26 3.72
N PRO A 21 -0.41 -11.38 4.23
CA PRO A 21 0.02 -10.63 5.40
C PRO A 21 -0.13 -9.13 5.13
N SER A 22 -0.69 -8.41 6.10
CA SER A 22 -0.85 -6.97 6.03
C SER A 22 0.02 -6.27 7.07
N VAL A 23 0.37 -5.02 6.77
CA VAL A 23 1.13 -4.15 7.65
C VAL A 23 0.39 -2.83 7.83
N THR A 24 0.69 -2.11 8.91
CA THR A 24 0.35 -0.70 9.05
C THR A 24 1.55 0.16 8.65
N LEU A 25 1.29 1.30 8.00
CA LEU A 25 2.30 2.26 7.56
C LEU A 25 2.21 3.52 8.43
N HIS A 26 3.36 3.97 8.94
CA HIS A 26 3.49 5.11 9.84
C HIS A 26 4.58 6.04 9.35
N THR A 27 4.50 7.33 9.68
CA THR A 27 5.62 8.26 9.47
C THR A 27 6.23 8.70 10.80
N GLU A 28 7.48 9.15 10.74
CA GLU A 28 8.13 9.76 11.90
C GLU A 28 7.41 11.05 12.32
N PHE A 29 6.89 11.83 11.35
CA PHE A 29 6.19 13.09 11.59
C PHE A 29 4.89 12.92 12.39
N THR A 30 4.05 11.96 12.01
CA THR A 30 2.75 11.73 12.68
C THR A 30 2.85 10.76 13.86
N GLY A 31 4.00 10.09 13.99
CA GLY A 31 4.29 9.17 15.08
C GLY A 31 3.57 7.83 14.97
N ARG A 32 3.94 6.93 15.89
CA ARG A 32 3.50 5.52 15.87
C ARG A 32 2.00 5.29 16.08
N ASN A 33 1.29 6.29 16.59
CA ASN A 33 -0.14 6.17 16.90
C ASN A 33 -1.04 6.58 15.73
N ASN A 34 -0.45 7.05 14.62
CA ASN A 34 -1.15 7.37 13.39
C ASN A 34 -0.70 6.43 12.27
N CYS A 35 -1.67 5.96 11.51
CA CYS A 35 -1.52 5.01 10.42
C CYS A 35 -1.99 5.63 9.11
N LEU A 36 -1.34 5.26 8.01
CA LEU A 36 -1.86 5.55 6.68
C LEU A 36 -3.18 4.82 6.48
N ASP A 37 -4.22 5.56 6.13
CA ASP A 37 -5.60 5.08 6.05
C ASP A 37 -6.28 5.58 4.77
N ILE A 38 -7.35 4.91 4.37
CA ILE A 38 -8.24 5.32 3.29
C ILE A 38 -9.40 6.12 3.89
N VAL A 39 -9.68 7.29 3.32
CA VAL A 39 -10.85 8.08 3.70
C VAL A 39 -12.12 7.30 3.39
N ASN A 40 -12.89 6.98 4.44
CA ASN A 40 -14.17 6.28 4.29
C ASN A 40 -15.30 7.28 3.99
N ALA A 41 -15.23 7.89 2.82
CA ALA A 41 -16.24 8.78 2.26
C ALA A 41 -16.72 8.26 0.90
N ASP A 42 -17.55 9.00 0.20
CA ASP A 42 -18.12 8.60 -1.09
C ASP A 42 -17.06 8.25 -2.14
N ASN A 43 -15.89 8.91 -2.07
CA ASN A 43 -14.71 8.61 -2.86
C ASN A 43 -13.70 7.84 -1.99
N ARG A 44 -13.85 6.53 -1.91
CA ARG A 44 -12.97 5.61 -1.14
C ARG A 44 -11.57 5.46 -1.77
N ASP A 45 -11.05 6.50 -2.35
CA ASP A 45 -9.79 6.53 -3.10
C ASP A 45 -8.74 7.45 -2.47
N GLN A 46 -9.12 8.32 -1.54
CA GLN A 46 -8.23 9.30 -0.91
C GLN A 46 -7.52 8.73 0.33
N LEU A 47 -6.29 9.19 0.52
CA LEU A 47 -5.44 8.78 1.63
C LEU A 47 -5.27 9.90 2.65
N HIS A 48 -5.19 9.50 3.91
CA HIS A 48 -4.85 10.38 5.02
C HIS A 48 -4.14 9.63 6.15
N MET A 49 -3.53 10.36 7.07
CA MET A 49 -3.08 9.81 8.34
C MET A 49 -4.21 9.88 9.35
N ALA A 50 -4.55 8.76 9.96
CA ALA A 50 -5.57 8.67 10.99
C ALA A 50 -5.06 7.90 12.21
N ARG A 51 -5.73 8.05 13.35
CA ARG A 51 -5.40 7.26 14.55
C ARG A 51 -5.47 5.77 14.23
N CYS A 52 -4.42 5.03 14.60
CA CYS A 52 -4.35 3.60 14.37
C CYS A 52 -5.48 2.86 15.08
N GLY A 53 -6.06 1.88 14.39
CA GLY A 53 -7.10 0.99 14.89
C GLY A 53 -7.14 -0.32 14.08
N ARG A 54 -8.16 -1.12 14.30
CA ARG A 54 -8.37 -2.36 13.52
C ARG A 54 -9.21 -2.10 12.27
N TYR A 55 -8.85 -1.05 11.52
CA TYR A 55 -9.58 -0.65 10.31
C TYR A 55 -8.93 -1.26 9.07
N THR A 56 -9.75 -1.78 8.16
CA THR A 56 -9.27 -2.42 6.93
C THR A 56 -8.56 -1.44 5.99
N GLY A 57 -8.88 -0.13 6.06
CA GLY A 57 -8.17 0.94 5.34
C GLY A 57 -6.73 1.15 5.78
N GLN A 58 -6.37 0.69 7.00
CA GLN A 58 -5.02 0.76 7.54
C GLN A 58 -4.21 -0.53 7.37
N MET A 59 -4.86 -1.59 6.84
CA MET A 59 -4.24 -2.90 6.60
C MET A 59 -3.72 -2.96 5.16
N TRP A 60 -2.45 -2.60 5.00
CA TRP A 60 -1.77 -2.53 3.72
C TRP A 60 -1.11 -3.86 3.36
N GLU A 61 -1.34 -4.31 2.15
CA GLU A 61 -0.60 -5.38 1.49
C GLU A 61 0.50 -4.75 0.63
N ILE A 62 1.73 -5.23 0.82
CA ILE A 62 2.87 -4.88 -0.01
C ILE A 62 3.12 -6.06 -0.95
N ALA A 63 2.60 -5.97 -2.17
CA ALA A 63 2.68 -7.03 -3.16
C ALA A 63 3.88 -6.79 -4.09
N PRO A 64 4.90 -7.67 -4.09
CA PRO A 64 6.00 -7.56 -5.04
C PRO A 64 5.49 -7.62 -6.49
N ASP A 65 6.04 -6.76 -7.35
CA ASP A 65 5.85 -6.87 -8.78
C ASP A 65 6.77 -7.98 -9.31
N ALA A 66 6.24 -8.86 -10.18
CA ALA A 66 6.94 -10.06 -10.60
C ALA A 66 8.14 -9.78 -11.54
N GLU A 67 8.16 -8.60 -12.16
CA GLU A 67 9.10 -8.29 -13.25
C GLU A 67 10.23 -7.34 -12.82
N ASN A 68 10.12 -6.73 -11.64
CA ASN A 68 11.06 -5.70 -11.20
C ASN A 68 11.15 -5.59 -9.67
N SER A 69 11.97 -4.66 -9.17
CA SER A 69 12.15 -4.41 -7.72
C SER A 69 11.05 -3.53 -7.09
N PHE A 70 10.01 -3.20 -7.84
CA PHE A 70 8.89 -2.40 -7.36
C PHE A 70 7.85 -3.24 -6.63
N VAL A 71 7.00 -2.57 -5.87
CA VAL A 71 5.86 -3.18 -5.18
C VAL A 71 4.57 -2.44 -5.54
N ARG A 72 3.45 -3.13 -5.43
CA ARG A 72 2.12 -2.54 -5.44
C ARG A 72 1.59 -2.46 -4.02
N LEU A 73 0.95 -1.35 -3.69
CA LEU A 73 0.36 -1.13 -2.37
C LEU A 73 -1.17 -1.21 -2.51
N ARG A 74 -1.77 -2.06 -1.70
CA ARG A 74 -3.22 -2.31 -1.67
C ARG A 74 -3.72 -2.26 -0.25
N THR A 75 -5.01 -2.03 -0.03
CA THR A 75 -5.61 -2.15 1.30
C THR A 75 -6.70 -3.22 1.31
N ARG A 76 -6.96 -3.79 2.48
CA ARG A 76 -8.10 -4.71 2.63
C ARG A 76 -9.44 -4.01 2.44
N PHE A 77 -9.51 -2.70 2.65
CA PHE A 77 -10.73 -1.93 2.49
C PHE A 77 -11.15 -1.77 1.04
N THR A 78 -10.20 -1.41 0.16
CA THR A 78 -10.47 -1.24 -1.28
C THR A 78 -10.40 -2.54 -2.05
N GLY A 79 -9.79 -3.58 -1.46
CA GLY A 79 -9.67 -4.91 -2.06
C GLY A 79 -8.45 -5.07 -2.96
N ALA A 80 -8.27 -6.30 -3.46
CA ALA A 80 -7.10 -6.70 -4.24
C ALA A 80 -7.03 -6.06 -5.64
N ASP A 81 -8.16 -5.56 -6.15
CA ASP A 81 -8.26 -4.97 -7.48
C ASP A 81 -7.96 -3.46 -7.50
N MET A 82 -7.68 -2.86 -6.33
CA MET A 82 -7.34 -1.44 -6.19
C MET A 82 -5.90 -1.28 -5.71
N CYS A 83 -5.14 -0.43 -6.40
CA CYS A 83 -3.74 -0.15 -6.14
C CYS A 83 -3.53 1.33 -5.83
N LEU A 84 -2.57 1.63 -4.95
CA LEU A 84 -2.10 3.00 -4.74
C LEU A 84 -1.44 3.53 -6.01
N ASP A 85 -1.94 4.64 -6.51
CA ASP A 85 -1.55 5.24 -7.79
C ASP A 85 -1.23 6.72 -7.63
N VAL A 86 -0.46 7.25 -8.57
CA VAL A 86 -0.21 8.68 -8.71
C VAL A 86 -1.18 9.26 -9.73
N LEU A 87 -1.92 10.31 -9.34
CA LEU A 87 -2.83 10.99 -10.24
C LEU A 87 -2.03 11.73 -11.33
N ASN A 88 -2.24 11.32 -12.59
CA ASN A 88 -1.61 11.94 -13.76
C ASN A 88 -2.40 13.18 -14.21
N ASP A 89 -2.23 14.28 -13.47
CA ASP A 89 -2.90 15.57 -13.70
C ASP A 89 -1.96 16.69 -14.18
N GLY A 90 -0.71 16.34 -14.47
CA GLY A 90 0.34 17.28 -14.88
C GLY A 90 1.20 17.79 -13.72
N ASN A 91 0.66 17.93 -12.49
CA ASN A 91 1.43 18.19 -11.27
C ASN A 91 2.04 16.91 -10.71
N ASN A 92 1.32 15.80 -10.84
CA ASN A 92 1.76 14.46 -10.45
C ASN A 92 2.26 14.40 -9.00
N ASP A 93 1.52 15.04 -8.10
CA ASP A 93 1.82 15.10 -6.68
C ASP A 93 0.71 14.50 -5.80
N GLN A 94 -0.46 14.24 -6.36
CA GLN A 94 -1.57 13.61 -5.67
C GLN A 94 -1.53 12.09 -5.81
N VAL A 95 -1.92 11.40 -4.75
CA VAL A 95 -2.03 9.95 -4.71
C VAL A 95 -3.46 9.54 -4.37
N HIS A 96 -3.89 8.42 -4.94
CA HIS A 96 -5.23 7.88 -4.76
C HIS A 96 -5.24 6.36 -4.96
N MET A 97 -6.34 5.71 -4.61
CA MET A 97 -6.56 4.32 -4.99
C MET A 97 -7.23 4.27 -6.36
N ALA A 98 -6.69 3.49 -7.29
CA ALA A 98 -7.23 3.28 -8.62
C ALA A 98 -7.28 1.78 -8.97
N PRO A 99 -8.10 1.35 -9.96
CA PRO A 99 -8.06 -0.02 -10.43
C PRO A 99 -6.64 -0.44 -10.81
N CYS A 100 -6.20 -1.61 -10.33
CA CYS A 100 -4.87 -2.11 -10.62
C CYS A 100 -4.68 -2.31 -12.13
N ALA A 101 -3.61 -1.75 -12.68
CA ALA A 101 -3.28 -1.81 -14.10
C ALA A 101 -1.75 -1.91 -14.28
N ASN A 102 -1.31 -2.19 -15.51
CA ASN A 102 0.11 -2.20 -15.84
C ASN A 102 0.58 -0.77 -16.19
N VAL A 103 0.61 0.09 -15.17
CA VAL A 103 1.01 1.51 -15.28
C VAL A 103 2.07 1.84 -14.23
N THR A 104 3.00 2.71 -14.60
CA THR A 104 4.13 3.09 -13.73
C THR A 104 3.72 3.88 -12.48
N GLY A 105 2.54 4.53 -12.52
CA GLY A 105 1.95 5.23 -11.37
C GLY A 105 1.60 4.32 -10.19
N GLN A 106 1.50 3.00 -10.41
CA GLN A 106 1.20 2.01 -9.38
C GLN A 106 2.42 1.20 -8.92
N LEU A 107 3.60 1.53 -9.44
CA LEU A 107 4.85 0.85 -9.10
C LEU A 107 5.65 1.70 -8.11
N TRP A 108 5.76 1.20 -6.88
CA TRP A 108 6.39 1.89 -5.75
C TRP A 108 7.70 1.23 -5.37
N HIS A 109 8.69 2.04 -5.06
CA HIS A 109 9.94 1.60 -4.46
C HIS A 109 9.94 1.94 -2.97
N MET A 110 10.36 0.99 -2.15
CA MET A 110 10.47 1.14 -0.70
C MET A 110 11.90 0.83 -0.27
N ASP A 111 12.68 1.83 0.01
CA ASP A 111 14.08 1.66 0.37
C ASP A 111 14.54 2.59 1.51
N GLN A 112 15.74 2.34 2.03
CA GLN A 112 16.40 3.16 3.05
C GLN A 112 17.43 4.13 2.45
N THR A 113 17.19 4.68 1.29
CA THR A 113 18.15 5.53 0.57
C THR A 113 18.35 6.92 1.18
N GLY A 114 17.60 7.29 2.18
CA GLY A 114 17.75 8.56 2.90
C GLY A 114 18.62 8.46 4.16
N PRO A 115 19.11 9.57 4.69
CA PRO A 115 19.89 9.62 5.92
C PRO A 115 19.05 9.43 7.20
N GLY A 116 17.72 9.37 7.08
CA GLY A 116 16.80 9.17 8.20
C GLY A 116 16.56 7.70 8.53
N PRO A 117 15.92 7.43 9.67
CA PRO A 117 15.77 6.08 10.22
C PRO A 117 14.67 5.24 9.55
N GLY A 118 13.97 5.75 8.54
CA GLY A 118 12.82 5.10 7.91
C GLY A 118 13.02 4.72 6.46
N LEU A 119 12.02 4.04 5.93
CA LEU A 119 11.90 3.75 4.50
C LEU A 119 11.42 5.00 3.77
N ARG A 120 11.91 5.20 2.56
CA ARG A 120 11.32 6.14 1.61
C ARG A 120 10.47 5.41 0.61
N LEU A 121 9.33 6.00 0.28
CA LEU A 121 8.46 5.53 -0.77
C LEU A 121 8.50 6.54 -1.92
N TRP A 122 8.95 6.09 -3.08
CA TRP A 122 8.89 6.86 -4.30
C TRP A 122 8.29 6.01 -5.43
N ASN A 123 7.81 6.67 -6.47
CA ASN A 123 7.02 6.04 -7.51
C ASN A 123 7.77 6.03 -8.85
N GLN A 124 7.65 4.96 -9.63
CA GLN A 124 8.34 4.83 -10.92
C GLN A 124 7.94 5.92 -11.92
N PHE A 125 6.68 6.35 -11.91
CA PHE A 125 6.18 7.39 -12.82
C PHE A 125 6.82 8.76 -12.53
N THR A 126 6.94 9.13 -11.27
CA THR A 126 7.51 10.43 -10.88
C THR A 126 9.02 10.39 -10.64
N GLY A 127 9.60 9.21 -10.54
CA GLY A 127 11.02 8.98 -10.32
C GLY A 127 11.49 9.20 -8.87
N PRO A 128 12.78 8.93 -8.59
CA PRO A 128 13.33 8.92 -7.22
C PRO A 128 13.48 10.32 -6.58
N GLY A 129 13.21 11.36 -7.35
CA GLY A 129 13.25 12.75 -6.84
C GLY A 129 11.99 13.18 -6.09
N LYS A 130 10.90 12.43 -6.17
CA LYS A 130 9.64 12.68 -5.43
C LYS A 130 9.35 11.54 -4.46
N CYS A 131 9.09 11.86 -3.21
CA CYS A 131 8.81 10.92 -2.12
C CYS A 131 7.38 11.09 -1.59
N LEU A 132 6.78 10.01 -1.13
CA LEU A 132 5.52 10.04 -0.42
C LEU A 132 5.69 10.77 0.90
N ASP A 133 4.90 11.81 1.12
CA ASP A 133 5.05 12.78 2.20
C ASP A 133 3.70 13.14 2.83
N ILE A 134 3.75 13.69 4.03
CA ILE A 134 2.60 14.21 4.74
C ILE A 134 2.55 15.73 4.60
N VAL A 135 1.39 16.25 4.23
CA VAL A 135 1.16 17.70 4.18
C VAL A 135 1.20 18.26 5.61
N ASN A 136 2.13 19.19 5.86
CA ASN A 136 2.30 19.80 7.19
C ASN A 136 1.32 20.98 7.40
N ASP A 137 0.02 20.68 7.39
CA ASP A 137 -1.05 21.64 7.64
C ASP A 137 -2.06 21.16 8.69
N GLY A 138 -1.73 20.04 9.35
CA GLY A 138 -2.62 19.40 10.34
C GLY A 138 -3.76 18.57 9.74
N SER A 139 -3.91 18.53 8.42
CA SER A 139 -4.97 17.75 7.75
C SER A 139 -4.71 16.26 7.73
N GLY A 140 -3.44 15.84 7.87
CA GLY A 140 -3.03 14.45 7.68
C GLY A 140 -3.04 13.98 6.23
N ARG A 141 -3.23 14.87 5.25
CA ARG A 141 -3.22 14.54 3.83
C ARG A 141 -1.85 14.03 3.39
N VAL A 142 -1.87 13.15 2.41
CA VAL A 142 -0.69 12.50 1.85
C VAL A 142 -0.51 12.96 0.40
N ARG A 143 0.72 13.22 0.00
CA ARG A 143 1.08 13.63 -1.35
C ARG A 143 2.49 13.20 -1.71
N LEU A 144 2.88 13.39 -2.96
CA LEU A 144 4.28 13.36 -3.37
C LEU A 144 4.89 14.77 -3.26
N ALA A 145 6.10 14.84 -2.74
CA ALA A 145 6.89 16.08 -2.65
C ALA A 145 8.35 15.78 -2.99
N SER A 146 9.14 16.83 -3.28
CA SER A 146 10.58 16.66 -3.48
C SER A 146 11.20 15.93 -2.28
N CYS A 147 11.98 14.91 -2.54
CA CYS A 147 12.64 14.15 -1.49
C CYS A 147 13.61 15.05 -0.72
N GLY A 148 13.56 14.98 0.61
CA GLY A 148 14.39 15.78 1.52
C GLY A 148 14.56 15.08 2.86
N HIS A 149 15.11 15.81 3.84
CA HIS A 149 15.26 15.34 5.21
C HIS A 149 14.02 15.69 6.06
N TYR A 150 12.86 15.22 5.61
CA TYR A 150 11.59 15.52 6.25
C TYR A 150 11.05 14.28 6.95
N SER A 151 10.63 14.42 8.20
CA SER A 151 10.07 13.32 9.00
C SER A 151 8.78 12.73 8.40
N GLY A 152 8.04 13.51 7.60
CA GLY A 152 6.87 13.04 6.84
C GLY A 152 7.19 12.06 5.72
N GLN A 153 8.46 11.98 5.28
CA GLN A 153 8.94 11.09 4.24
C GLN A 153 9.64 9.83 4.78
N TYR A 154 9.81 9.72 6.10
CA TYR A 154 10.38 8.54 6.73
C TYR A 154 9.27 7.63 7.24
N TRP A 155 9.06 6.56 6.51
CA TRP A 155 8.01 5.59 6.76
C TRP A 155 8.53 4.38 7.52
N SER A 156 7.69 3.81 8.35
CA SER A 156 7.91 2.52 8.99
C SER A 156 6.72 1.61 8.77
N LYS A 157 6.98 0.31 8.66
CA LYS A 157 5.95 -0.73 8.55
C LYS A 157 5.93 -1.56 9.83
N ARG A 158 4.73 -1.93 10.28
CA ARG A 158 4.54 -2.84 11.41
C ARG A 158 3.59 -3.95 10.99
N GLY A 159 3.89 -5.18 11.41
CA GLY A 159 3.00 -6.31 11.22
C GLY A 159 1.64 -6.04 11.88
N GLY A 160 0.56 -6.39 11.19
CA GLY A 160 -0.81 -6.33 11.69
C GLY A 160 -1.21 -7.61 12.43
#